data_64917896cc4f60e97289cd36a1f233d8
#
_entry.id   64917896cc4f60e97289cd36a1f233d8
#
_cell.length_a   1.000
_cell.length_b   1.000
_cell.length_c   1.000
_cell.angle_alpha   90.00
_cell.angle_beta   90.00
_cell.angle_gamma   90.00
#
_symmetry.space_group_name_H-M   'P 1'
#
loop_
_entity.id
_entity.type
_entity.pdbx_description
1 polymer ?
#
loop_
_entity_poly.entity_id
_entity_poly.type
_entity_poly.pdbx_seq_one_letter_code
_entity_poly.pdbx_strand_id
1 'polypeptide(L)'
;MAIEPNTGHIKAYVGGPSFQYFKYDMAKQGKRQIGSTIKPFVYTFAIDHLGLTPCTMVPNLPVTIETSNGQAWSPKEAGKVEYDGVLHPLMWGLALSRNNYSAWLMKQTKEPEAVADFIHNMGIRSFIDPVPALCVGSSESNVYEMVSAFSTFANGGVHNDPIFVTRIE
;
A
#
# COMPACT_ATOMS: atom_id res chain seq x y z
N MET A 1 -1.42 -6.20 -16.07
CA MET A 1 -0.98 -4.92 -16.67
C MET A 1 0.53 -4.76 -16.45
N ALA A 2 1.25 -4.22 -17.43
CA ALA A 2 2.65 -3.82 -17.30
C ALA A 2 2.79 -2.38 -17.81
N ILE A 3 3.60 -1.56 -17.11
CA ILE A 3 3.84 -0.15 -17.41
C ILE A 3 5.34 0.13 -17.48
N GLU A 4 5.74 1.08 -18.28
CA GLU A 4 7.10 1.63 -18.30
C GLU A 4 7.14 2.81 -17.30
N PRO A 5 7.89 2.70 -16.19
CA PRO A 5 7.76 3.66 -15.09
C PRO A 5 8.10 5.10 -15.44
N ASN A 6 9.12 5.31 -16.27
CA ASN A 6 9.62 6.65 -16.64
C ASN A 6 8.75 7.40 -17.65
N THR A 7 7.84 6.72 -18.35
CA THR A 7 6.99 7.34 -19.38
C THR A 7 5.49 7.23 -19.09
N GLY A 8 5.10 6.31 -18.21
CA GLY A 8 3.71 5.95 -18.00
C GLY A 8 3.10 5.09 -19.12
N HIS A 9 3.87 4.71 -20.15
CA HIS A 9 3.33 3.94 -21.26
C HIS A 9 2.95 2.52 -20.84
N ILE A 10 1.70 2.13 -21.10
CA ILE A 10 1.23 0.76 -20.87
C ILE A 10 1.77 -0.15 -21.98
N LYS A 11 2.58 -1.13 -21.60
CA LYS A 11 3.23 -2.09 -22.51
C LYS A 11 2.42 -3.37 -22.68
N ALA A 12 1.65 -3.77 -21.66
CA ALA A 12 0.75 -4.92 -21.73
C ALA A 12 -0.45 -4.72 -20.82
N TYR A 13 -1.62 -5.12 -21.31
CA TYR A 13 -2.87 -4.99 -20.57
C TYR A 13 -3.80 -6.16 -20.87
N VAL A 14 -4.30 -6.80 -19.83
CA VAL A 14 -5.33 -7.85 -19.92
C VAL A 14 -6.38 -7.55 -18.85
N GLY A 15 -7.55 -7.11 -19.28
CA GLY A 15 -8.68 -6.79 -18.40
C GLY A 15 -9.59 -7.99 -18.10
N GLY A 16 -9.51 -9.04 -18.92
CA GLY A 16 -10.35 -10.23 -18.77
C GLY A 16 -10.02 -11.31 -19.79
N PRO A 17 -10.62 -12.51 -19.68
CA PRO A 17 -10.27 -13.66 -20.53
C PRO A 17 -10.66 -13.46 -22.01
N SER A 18 -11.76 -12.75 -22.28
CA SER A 18 -12.23 -12.43 -23.64
C SER A 18 -13.30 -11.35 -23.58
N PHE A 19 -13.11 -10.25 -24.30
CA PHE A 19 -14.09 -9.17 -24.36
C PHE A 19 -15.43 -9.59 -24.97
N GLN A 20 -15.43 -10.59 -25.83
CA GLN A 20 -16.66 -11.09 -26.47
C GLN A 20 -17.65 -11.67 -25.43
N TYR A 21 -17.13 -12.37 -24.42
CA TYR A 21 -17.95 -13.08 -23.41
C TYR A 21 -17.94 -12.40 -22.05
N PHE A 22 -16.90 -11.60 -21.78
CA PHE A 22 -16.69 -10.97 -20.49
C PHE A 22 -16.24 -9.52 -20.69
N LYS A 23 -17.21 -8.60 -20.65
CA LYS A 23 -16.98 -7.18 -20.94
C LYS A 23 -16.51 -6.35 -19.72
N TYR A 24 -16.52 -6.95 -18.54
CA TYR A 24 -16.08 -6.27 -17.33
C TYR A 24 -14.54 -6.29 -17.22
N ASP A 25 -13.95 -5.10 -17.15
CA ASP A 25 -12.51 -4.94 -17.03
C ASP A 25 -12.06 -5.13 -15.58
N MET A 26 -11.55 -6.32 -15.28
CA MET A 26 -11.06 -6.68 -13.93
C MET A 26 -9.84 -5.87 -13.51
N ALA A 27 -9.04 -5.36 -14.44
CA ALA A 27 -7.85 -4.59 -14.10
C ALA A 27 -8.18 -3.14 -13.71
N LYS A 28 -9.20 -2.52 -14.33
CA LYS A 28 -9.56 -1.11 -14.11
C LYS A 28 -10.85 -0.93 -13.29
N GLN A 29 -11.86 -1.78 -13.53
CA GLN A 29 -13.16 -1.67 -12.86
C GLN A 29 -13.23 -2.54 -11.60
N GLY A 30 -12.52 -3.69 -11.59
CA GLY A 30 -12.54 -4.65 -10.50
C GLY A 30 -11.78 -4.15 -9.28
N LYS A 31 -12.48 -3.66 -8.27
CA LYS A 31 -11.88 -3.30 -6.98
C LYS A 31 -11.79 -4.50 -6.06
N ARG A 32 -10.69 -4.58 -5.33
CA ARG A 32 -10.41 -5.60 -4.33
C ARG A 32 -9.68 -4.96 -3.16
N GLN A 33 -9.82 -5.57 -1.99
CA GLN A 33 -9.08 -5.17 -0.81
C GLN A 33 -7.56 -5.21 -1.12
N ILE A 34 -6.86 -4.12 -0.85
CA ILE A 34 -5.44 -3.93 -1.15
C ILE A 34 -4.59 -4.92 -0.35
N GLY A 35 -4.95 -5.16 0.90
CA GLY A 35 -4.21 -6.04 1.79
C GLY A 35 -2.76 -5.60 1.98
N SER A 36 -1.87 -6.55 2.20
CA SER A 36 -0.45 -6.28 2.50
C SER A 36 0.34 -5.57 1.40
N THR A 37 -0.23 -5.42 0.19
CA THR A 37 0.42 -4.63 -0.87
C THR A 37 0.45 -3.12 -0.56
N ILE A 38 -0.29 -2.66 0.46
CA ILE A 38 -0.23 -1.28 0.97
C ILE A 38 1.03 -1.00 1.79
N LYS A 39 1.64 -2.02 2.39
CA LYS A 39 2.73 -1.84 3.35
C LYS A 39 3.93 -1.05 2.83
N PRO A 40 4.42 -1.24 1.61
CA PRO A 40 5.50 -0.41 1.08
C PRO A 40 5.21 1.09 1.16
N PHE A 41 3.96 1.51 0.92
CA PHE A 41 3.56 2.93 1.01
C PHE A 41 3.61 3.43 2.44
N VAL A 42 3.08 2.66 3.41
CA VAL A 42 3.10 3.00 4.84
C VAL A 42 4.54 3.10 5.36
N TYR A 43 5.41 2.17 4.96
CA TYR A 43 6.83 2.18 5.33
C TYR A 43 7.56 3.37 4.73
N THR A 44 7.29 3.69 3.46
CA THR A 44 7.92 4.85 2.79
C THR A 44 7.48 6.15 3.45
N PHE A 45 6.18 6.31 3.73
CA PHE A 45 5.68 7.47 4.48
C PHE A 45 6.40 7.61 5.83
N ALA A 46 6.51 6.53 6.60
CA ALA A 46 7.14 6.57 7.90
C ALA A 46 8.66 6.88 7.82
N ILE A 47 9.36 6.37 6.82
CA ILE A 47 10.77 6.68 6.58
C ILE A 47 10.94 8.16 6.25
N ASP A 48 10.11 8.68 5.35
CA ASP A 48 10.21 10.06 4.87
C ASP A 48 9.81 11.09 5.96
N HIS A 49 8.69 10.86 6.65
CA HIS A 49 8.11 11.83 7.57
C HIS A 49 8.60 11.70 9.02
N LEU A 50 9.00 10.51 9.45
CA LEU A 50 9.44 10.27 10.84
C LEU A 50 10.97 10.15 10.96
N GLY A 51 11.71 10.24 9.85
CA GLY A 51 13.16 10.07 9.85
C GLY A 51 13.62 8.67 10.23
N LEU A 52 12.74 7.67 10.06
CA LEU A 52 13.07 6.26 10.31
C LEU A 52 13.95 5.71 9.18
N THR A 53 14.56 4.56 9.43
CA THR A 53 15.36 3.86 8.42
C THR A 53 14.91 2.40 8.33
N PRO A 54 15.22 1.69 7.24
CA PRO A 54 14.98 0.24 7.16
C PRO A 54 15.63 -0.56 8.30
N CYS A 55 16.69 -0.02 8.90
CA CYS A 55 17.42 -0.62 10.03
C CYS A 55 16.89 -0.20 11.41
N THR A 56 15.88 0.66 11.49
CA THR A 56 15.27 1.05 12.78
C THR A 56 14.73 -0.19 13.49
N MET A 57 15.18 -0.38 14.71
CA MET A 57 14.86 -1.55 15.52
C MET A 57 13.52 -1.39 16.23
N VAL A 58 12.64 -2.36 16.07
CA VAL A 58 11.28 -2.39 16.62
C VAL A 58 11.05 -3.72 17.34
N PRO A 59 10.47 -3.71 18.56
CA PRO A 59 10.20 -4.96 19.28
C PRO A 59 9.07 -5.73 18.59
N ASN A 60 9.23 -7.03 18.47
CA ASN A 60 8.22 -7.94 17.94
C ASN A 60 7.15 -8.24 19.00
N LEU A 61 6.27 -7.28 19.23
CA LEU A 61 5.18 -7.32 20.21
C LEU A 61 3.82 -7.01 19.56
N PRO A 62 2.71 -7.42 20.16
CA PRO A 62 1.39 -6.96 19.77
C PRO A 62 1.28 -5.44 19.84
N VAL A 63 0.59 -4.83 18.90
CA VAL A 63 0.38 -3.38 18.86
C VAL A 63 -1.12 -3.08 18.92
N THR A 64 -1.49 -2.15 19.77
CA THR A 64 -2.85 -1.60 19.89
C THR A 64 -2.81 -0.11 19.63
N ILE A 65 -3.74 0.38 18.81
CA ILE A 65 -3.94 1.80 18.50
C ILE A 65 -5.31 2.21 19.06
N GLU A 66 -5.33 3.27 19.84
CA GLU A 66 -6.59 3.89 20.27
C GLU A 66 -7.12 4.77 19.16
N THR A 67 -8.36 4.56 18.77
CA THR A 67 -9.03 5.36 17.75
C THR A 67 -9.70 6.59 18.38
N SER A 68 -9.99 7.60 17.56
CA SER A 68 -10.60 8.86 18.01
C SER A 68 -11.97 8.70 18.71
N ASN A 69 -12.66 7.60 18.47
CA ASN A 69 -13.92 7.27 19.12
C ASN A 69 -13.75 6.44 20.42
N GLY A 70 -12.53 6.31 20.93
CA GLY A 70 -12.21 5.58 22.16
C GLY A 70 -12.19 4.04 22.03
N GLN A 71 -12.29 3.51 20.82
CA GLN A 71 -12.14 2.08 20.60
C GLN A 71 -10.67 1.70 20.38
N ALA A 72 -10.26 0.56 20.91
CA ALA A 72 -8.94 0.01 20.67
C ALA A 72 -8.94 -0.90 19.44
N TRP A 73 -8.02 -0.67 18.51
CA TRP A 73 -7.82 -1.50 17.33
C TRP A 73 -6.45 -2.18 17.39
N SER A 74 -6.42 -3.47 17.08
CA SER A 74 -5.19 -4.25 16.94
C SER A 74 -5.27 -5.09 15.66
N PRO A 75 -4.19 -5.17 14.86
CA PRO A 75 -4.20 -6.01 13.68
C PRO A 75 -4.20 -7.49 14.07
N LYS A 76 -4.87 -8.31 13.25
CA LYS A 76 -4.71 -9.76 13.28
C LYS A 76 -3.56 -10.15 12.36
N GLU A 77 -2.67 -11.02 12.82
CA GLU A 77 -1.63 -11.58 11.98
C GLU A 77 -2.19 -12.68 11.07
N ALA A 78 -1.59 -12.85 9.89
CA ALA A 78 -1.91 -13.96 9.02
C ALA A 78 -1.21 -15.23 9.51
N GLY A 79 -1.97 -16.18 10.03
CA GLY A 79 -1.47 -17.44 10.57
C GLY A 79 -1.00 -17.35 12.03
N LYS A 80 -0.29 -18.40 12.48
CA LYS A 80 0.31 -18.45 13.82
C LYS A 80 1.59 -17.62 13.81
N VAL A 81 1.60 -16.57 14.59
CA VAL A 81 2.74 -15.69 14.76
C VAL A 81 3.15 -15.70 16.22
N GLU A 82 4.43 -15.91 16.47
CA GLU A 82 5.04 -15.81 17.79
C GLU A 82 5.53 -14.38 18.02
N TYR A 83 5.19 -13.80 19.15
CA TYR A 83 5.69 -12.53 19.62
C TYR A 83 6.77 -12.80 20.66
N ASP A 84 8.03 -12.79 20.22
CA ASP A 84 9.19 -13.12 21.05
C ASP A 84 9.73 -11.91 21.83
N GLY A 85 9.22 -10.71 21.57
CA GLY A 85 9.67 -9.46 22.19
C GLY A 85 11.07 -9.00 21.74
N VAL A 86 11.71 -9.73 20.83
CA VAL A 86 13.05 -9.40 20.32
C VAL A 86 12.97 -8.18 19.40
N LEU A 87 14.01 -7.36 19.41
CA LEU A 87 14.17 -6.24 18.50
C LEU A 87 14.60 -6.75 17.12
N HIS A 88 13.81 -6.42 16.09
CA HIS A 88 14.16 -6.68 14.70
C HIS A 88 14.10 -5.38 13.88
N PRO A 89 14.87 -5.24 12.80
CA PRO A 89 14.81 -4.06 11.95
C PRO A 89 13.49 -3.97 11.17
N LEU A 90 13.05 -2.77 10.82
CA LEU A 90 11.83 -2.55 10.04
C LEU A 90 11.81 -3.36 8.75
N MET A 91 12.95 -3.48 8.06
CA MET A 91 13.06 -4.29 6.84
C MET A 91 12.67 -5.77 7.06
N TRP A 92 12.95 -6.34 8.24
CA TRP A 92 12.53 -7.69 8.60
C TRP A 92 10.99 -7.77 8.72
N GLY A 93 10.38 -6.78 9.37
CA GLY A 93 8.91 -6.70 9.49
C GLY A 93 8.22 -6.63 8.14
N LEU A 94 8.76 -5.85 7.18
CA LEU A 94 8.24 -5.76 5.82
C LEU A 94 8.46 -7.08 5.05
N ALA A 95 9.66 -7.66 5.11
CA ALA A 95 10.00 -8.90 4.39
C ALA A 95 9.10 -10.08 4.79
N LEU A 96 8.74 -10.17 6.07
CA LEU A 96 7.82 -11.19 6.60
C LEU A 96 6.35 -10.74 6.59
N SER A 97 6.08 -9.56 6.03
CA SER A 97 4.73 -8.99 5.97
C SER A 97 4.02 -8.93 7.32
N ARG A 98 4.74 -8.59 8.40
CA ARG A 98 4.22 -8.52 9.77
C ARG A 98 3.23 -7.37 9.93
N ASN A 99 2.04 -7.67 10.43
CA ASN A 99 0.99 -6.68 10.63
C ASN A 99 1.26 -5.80 11.87
N ASN A 100 1.85 -6.37 12.92
CA ASN A 100 2.24 -5.62 14.11
C ASN A 100 3.27 -4.52 13.81
N TYR A 101 4.21 -4.74 12.86
CA TYR A 101 5.16 -3.71 12.43
C TYR A 101 4.48 -2.57 11.68
N SER A 102 3.56 -2.89 10.76
CA SER A 102 2.76 -1.88 10.06
C SER A 102 1.88 -1.07 11.02
N ALA A 103 1.28 -1.72 12.01
CA ALA A 103 0.51 -1.04 13.06
C ALA A 103 1.41 -0.20 13.98
N TRP A 104 2.63 -0.66 14.28
CA TRP A 104 3.59 0.14 15.02
C TRP A 104 3.92 1.43 14.26
N LEU A 105 4.19 1.35 12.95
CA LEU A 105 4.42 2.54 12.11
C LEU A 105 3.21 3.47 12.14
N MET A 106 2.00 2.96 11.91
CA MET A 106 0.77 3.75 11.96
C MET A 106 0.57 4.42 13.31
N LYS A 107 0.90 3.74 14.41
CA LYS A 107 0.85 4.32 15.76
C LYS A 107 1.85 5.47 15.94
N GLN A 108 3.02 5.40 15.29
CA GLN A 108 4.02 6.46 15.35
C GLN A 108 3.60 7.69 14.51
N THR A 109 2.97 7.48 13.36
CA THR A 109 2.51 8.58 12.50
C THR A 109 1.39 9.39 13.16
N LYS A 110 0.48 8.76 13.89
CA LYS A 110 -0.71 9.36 14.53
C LYS A 110 -1.70 10.04 13.57
N GLU A 111 -1.42 10.03 12.30
CA GLU A 111 -2.14 10.79 11.27
C GLU A 111 -2.49 9.86 10.08
N PRO A 112 -3.52 8.99 10.22
CA PRO A 112 -3.95 8.13 9.11
C PRO A 112 -4.34 8.90 7.85
N GLU A 113 -4.84 10.13 8.00
CA GLU A 113 -5.18 11.05 6.91
C GLU A 113 -3.95 11.40 6.07
N ALA A 114 -2.84 11.77 6.71
CA ALA A 114 -1.60 12.11 6.01
C ALA A 114 -1.02 10.89 5.26
N VAL A 115 -1.17 9.69 5.83
CA VAL A 115 -0.78 8.45 5.14
C VAL A 115 -1.67 8.20 3.92
N ALA A 116 -2.98 8.43 4.01
CA ALA A 116 -3.91 8.30 2.90
C ALA A 116 -3.58 9.31 1.77
N ASP A 117 -3.32 10.57 2.11
CA ASP A 117 -2.91 11.61 1.17
C ASP A 117 -1.60 11.27 0.46
N PHE A 118 -0.62 10.73 1.19
CA PHE A 118 0.62 10.25 0.60
C PHE A 118 0.38 9.13 -0.42
N ILE A 119 -0.50 8.17 -0.10
CA ILE A 119 -0.88 7.08 -1.00
C ILE A 119 -1.57 7.62 -2.26
N HIS A 120 -2.43 8.63 -2.13
CA HIS A 120 -3.04 9.32 -3.27
C HIS A 120 -2.00 10.01 -4.15
N ASN A 121 -1.03 10.69 -3.56
CA ASN A 121 0.06 11.36 -4.29
C ASN A 121 0.94 10.35 -5.06
N MET A 122 1.00 9.11 -4.62
CA MET A 122 1.70 8.03 -5.32
C MET A 122 0.88 7.40 -6.46
N GLY A 123 -0.38 7.83 -6.70
CA GLY A 123 -1.17 7.44 -7.86
C GLY A 123 -2.40 6.58 -7.61
N ILE A 124 -2.75 6.26 -6.36
CA ILE A 124 -4.00 5.58 -6.02
C ILE A 124 -5.12 6.63 -5.95
N ARG A 125 -6.14 6.52 -6.81
CA ARG A 125 -7.28 7.44 -6.88
C ARG A 125 -8.54 6.89 -6.20
N SER A 126 -8.60 5.59 -5.95
CA SER A 126 -9.67 4.97 -5.16
C SER A 126 -9.67 5.54 -3.74
N PHE A 127 -10.84 5.63 -3.14
CA PHE A 127 -10.98 6.09 -1.76
C PHE A 127 -10.16 5.20 -0.82
N ILE A 128 -9.33 5.84 -0.01
CA ILE A 128 -8.53 5.23 1.06
C ILE A 128 -9.12 5.73 2.37
N ASP A 129 -9.70 4.81 3.14
CA ASP A 129 -10.28 5.14 4.44
C ASP A 129 -9.17 5.50 5.45
N PRO A 130 -9.15 6.74 6.00
CA PRO A 130 -8.09 7.20 6.90
C PRO A 130 -8.27 6.68 8.33
N VAL A 131 -8.26 5.37 8.49
CA VAL A 131 -8.37 4.67 9.78
C VAL A 131 -7.11 3.87 10.08
N PRO A 132 -6.84 3.50 11.34
CA PRO A 132 -5.64 2.70 11.67
C PRO A 132 -5.48 1.42 10.85
N ALA A 133 -6.59 0.79 10.44
CA ALA A 133 -6.57 -0.43 9.62
C ALA A 133 -6.03 -0.21 8.18
N LEU A 134 -5.87 1.04 7.74
CA LEU A 134 -5.20 1.40 6.49
C LEU A 134 -3.83 0.71 6.38
N CYS A 135 -3.07 0.64 7.47
CA CYS A 135 -1.71 0.08 7.46
C CYS A 135 -1.63 -1.42 7.12
N VAL A 136 -2.74 -2.12 7.11
CA VAL A 136 -2.86 -3.53 6.68
C VAL A 136 -3.69 -3.69 5.40
N GLY A 137 -4.10 -2.56 4.78
CA GLY A 137 -4.79 -2.52 3.50
C GLY A 137 -6.26 -2.86 3.58
N SER A 138 -7.00 -2.25 4.52
CA SER A 138 -8.45 -2.40 4.65
C SER A 138 -9.25 -1.79 3.50
N SER A 139 -8.70 -0.77 2.81
CA SER A 139 -9.32 -0.12 1.67
C SER A 139 -9.24 -0.96 0.39
N GLU A 140 -10.04 -0.59 -0.60
CA GLU A 140 -10.10 -1.27 -1.90
C GLU A 140 -9.49 -0.40 -3.01
N SER A 141 -8.79 -1.05 -3.94
CA SER A 141 -8.30 -0.44 -5.17
C SER A 141 -8.35 -1.46 -6.31
N ASN A 142 -7.94 -1.05 -7.49
CA ASN A 142 -7.86 -1.90 -8.68
C ASN A 142 -6.41 -2.11 -9.14
N VAL A 143 -6.20 -3.08 -10.00
CA VAL A 143 -4.85 -3.44 -10.50
C VAL A 143 -4.21 -2.27 -11.26
N TYR A 144 -5.01 -1.48 -12.01
CA TYR A 144 -4.52 -0.34 -12.77
C TYR A 144 -3.89 0.71 -11.87
N GLU A 145 -4.57 1.11 -10.80
CA GLU A 145 -4.06 2.08 -9.83
C GLU A 145 -2.86 1.53 -9.04
N MET A 146 -2.92 0.26 -8.62
CA MET A 146 -1.82 -0.35 -7.87
C MET A 146 -0.54 -0.44 -8.72
N VAL A 147 -0.64 -0.85 -9.99
CA VAL A 147 0.54 -0.89 -10.89
C VAL A 147 1.07 0.51 -11.13
N SER A 148 0.19 1.51 -11.33
CA SER A 148 0.57 2.92 -11.45
C SER A 148 1.32 3.42 -10.20
N ALA A 149 0.78 3.18 -9.01
CA ALA A 149 1.40 3.60 -7.76
C ALA A 149 2.74 2.91 -7.49
N PHE A 150 2.85 1.60 -7.77
CA PHE A 150 4.12 0.89 -7.66
C PHE A 150 5.17 1.36 -8.66
N SER A 151 4.76 1.88 -9.84
CA SER A 151 5.70 2.47 -10.80
C SER A 151 6.42 3.70 -10.25
N THR A 152 5.82 4.40 -9.29
CA THR A 152 6.44 5.54 -8.59
C THR A 152 7.71 5.11 -7.85
N PHE A 153 7.71 3.94 -7.20
CA PHE A 153 8.93 3.39 -6.58
C PHE A 153 10.01 3.09 -7.62
N ALA A 154 9.62 2.47 -8.73
CA ALA A 154 10.56 2.10 -9.80
C ALA A 154 11.11 3.32 -10.55
N ASN A 155 10.45 4.47 -10.47
CA ASN A 155 10.84 5.74 -11.10
C ASN A 155 11.44 6.75 -10.10
N GLY A 156 12.07 6.27 -9.05
CA GLY A 156 12.77 7.13 -8.08
C GLY A 156 11.87 8.13 -7.33
N GLY A 157 10.59 7.80 -7.15
CA GLY A 157 9.61 8.63 -6.44
C GLY A 157 8.78 9.55 -7.36
N VAL A 158 9.00 9.53 -8.67
CA VAL A 158 8.24 10.33 -9.63
C VAL A 158 7.07 9.51 -10.18
N HIS A 159 5.84 9.98 -9.93
CA HIS A 159 4.63 9.37 -10.48
C HIS A 159 4.36 9.86 -11.89
N ASN A 160 4.12 8.93 -12.82
CA ASN A 160 3.62 9.18 -14.16
C ASN A 160 2.26 8.49 -14.35
N ASP A 161 1.26 9.24 -14.80
CA ASP A 161 -0.05 8.67 -15.12
C ASP A 161 0.07 7.63 -16.26
N PRO A 162 -0.65 6.50 -16.17
CA PRO A 162 -0.64 5.48 -17.21
C PRO A 162 -1.24 5.99 -18.53
N ILE A 163 -0.55 5.77 -19.65
CA ILE A 163 -0.89 6.24 -20.99
C ILE A 163 -1.12 5.05 -21.91
N PHE A 164 -2.32 4.94 -22.48
CA PHE A 164 -2.68 3.95 -23.52
C PHE A 164 -2.42 4.43 -24.94
N VAL A 165 -2.66 5.72 -25.18
CA VAL A 165 -2.65 6.32 -26.53
C VAL A 165 -1.72 7.51 -26.49
N THR A 166 -0.72 7.52 -27.35
CA THR A 166 0.26 8.60 -27.46
C THR A 166 -0.05 9.58 -28.59
N ARG A 167 -0.84 9.14 -29.61
CA ARG A 167 -1.19 9.97 -30.77
C ARG A 167 -2.48 9.48 -31.41
N ILE A 168 -3.32 10.42 -31.88
CA ILE A 168 -4.48 10.20 -32.73
C ILE A 168 -4.23 11.02 -34.01
N GLU A 169 -4.30 10.37 -35.20
CA GLU A 169 -4.17 11.03 -36.50
C GLU A 169 -5.52 11.17 -37.19
#